data_b30a7ec9a972032df11be50d3489cd75
#
_entry.id   b30a7ec9a972032df11be50d3489cd75
#
_cell.length_a   1.000
_cell.length_b   1.000
_cell.length_c   1.000
_cell.angle_alpha   90.00
_cell.angle_beta   90.00
_cell.angle_gamma   90.00
#
_symmetry.space_group_name_H-M   'P 1'
#
loop_
_entity.id
_entity.type
_entity.pdbx_description
1 polymer ?
#
loop_
_entity_poly.entity_id
_entity_poly.type
_entity_poly.pdbx_seq_one_letter_code
_entity_poly.pdbx_strand_id
1 'polypeptide(L)'
;DGQTVKTGETLVKIPRAAVKGGDITGGLPRVTELFEARNPSNPAVVSEIDGEVSMGKVKRGNREIIVTSKTGEQRKYLVSLSKQILVQEHDAVRAGTPLSDGVITPNDILAIKGPTAVQEYIVNEVQDVYRLQGVKINDKHFEIIVRQMMRKVQINDPGDTSFLEQEIVDKLDFADENDRIWGKKVVIDAGDSQNLQKGQIVTVRRLRDENSQLKRKDLRLVKVRDAVAATSTQILQGITRAALQTKSFMSAASFQETTKVLNEAAIRGKVDKLEGMKENVICGHLIPAGTGLREFDKLIVGSKEEYNRIQANRKNVIEYSEETVSNEED
;
A
#
# COMPACT_ATOMS: atom_id res chain seq x y z
N ASP A 1 43.54 20.82 -2.43
CA ASP A 1 44.88 21.09 -1.93
C ASP A 1 45.81 21.36 -3.10
N GLY A 2 46.58 22.49 -3.06
CA GLY A 2 47.56 22.83 -4.09
C GLY A 2 47.04 23.61 -5.30
N GLN A 3 45.76 23.99 -5.33
CA GLN A 3 45.20 24.80 -6.40
C GLN A 3 45.46 26.28 -6.19
N THR A 4 46.02 26.96 -7.19
CA THR A 4 46.24 28.41 -7.16
C THR A 4 44.97 29.16 -7.45
N VAL A 5 44.52 30.03 -6.58
CA VAL A 5 43.27 30.77 -6.64
C VAL A 5 43.56 32.25 -6.92
N LYS A 6 42.75 32.89 -7.77
CA LYS A 6 42.84 34.32 -8.07
C LYS A 6 41.99 35.14 -7.11
N THR A 7 42.35 36.39 -6.92
CA THR A 7 41.60 37.33 -6.09
C THR A 7 40.17 37.49 -6.63
N GLY A 8 39.17 37.24 -5.79
CA GLY A 8 37.73 37.27 -6.16
C GLY A 8 37.14 35.93 -6.60
N GLU A 9 37.92 34.86 -6.65
CA GLU A 9 37.44 33.53 -7.00
C GLU A 9 36.73 32.88 -5.80
N THR A 10 35.60 32.23 -6.05
CA THR A 10 34.80 31.62 -4.99
C THR A 10 35.45 30.34 -4.50
N LEU A 11 35.97 30.32 -3.28
CA LEU A 11 36.66 29.18 -2.69
C LEU A 11 35.72 28.05 -2.26
N VAL A 12 34.56 28.42 -1.74
CA VAL A 12 33.56 27.46 -1.28
C VAL A 12 32.17 28.02 -1.57
N LYS A 13 31.39 27.29 -2.30
CA LYS A 13 29.97 27.54 -2.45
C LYS A 13 29.27 26.72 -1.37
N ILE A 14 29.08 27.28 -0.19
CA ILE A 14 28.19 26.68 0.80
C ILE A 14 26.80 26.93 0.25
N PRO A 15 26.06 25.88 -0.19
CA PRO A 15 24.65 26.09 -0.42
C PRO A 15 24.14 26.65 0.92
N ARG A 16 23.64 27.87 0.94
CA ARG A 16 22.75 28.26 2.04
C ARG A 16 21.80 27.11 2.12
N ALA A 17 21.90 26.30 3.19
CA ALA A 17 20.87 25.38 3.56
C ALA A 17 19.62 26.21 3.34
N ALA A 18 18.82 25.85 2.33
CA ALA A 18 17.68 26.64 1.97
C ALA A 18 17.06 26.94 3.32
N VAL A 19 17.19 28.18 3.75
CA VAL A 19 16.57 28.59 4.98
C VAL A 19 15.20 28.14 4.67
N LYS A 20 14.69 27.14 5.39
CA LYS A 20 13.29 26.69 5.32
C LYS A 20 12.52 27.92 5.73
N GLY A 21 12.72 28.94 4.89
CA GLY A 21 12.32 30.30 5.05
C GLY A 21 10.98 30.41 4.47
N GLY A 22 10.10 30.67 5.28
CA GLY A 22 8.91 31.31 4.88
C GLY A 22 7.65 30.58 5.20
N ASP A 23 7.64 29.37 5.58
CA ASP A 23 6.40 28.86 6.15
C ASP A 23 6.56 28.58 7.64
N ILE A 24 6.01 29.51 8.41
CA ILE A 24 5.89 29.52 9.87
C ILE A 24 4.95 28.37 10.35
N THR A 25 4.46 27.52 9.48
CA THR A 25 3.82 26.25 9.78
C THR A 25 4.83 25.17 10.19
N GLY A 26 5.94 25.58 10.76
CA GLY A 26 6.84 24.71 11.50
C GLY A 26 6.16 24.22 12.77
N GLY A 27 6.22 22.93 13.04
CA GLY A 27 5.66 22.33 14.23
C GLY A 27 4.54 21.35 13.95
N LEU A 28 3.59 21.24 14.87
CA LEU A 28 2.52 20.25 14.82
C LEU A 28 1.68 20.27 13.52
N PRO A 29 1.34 21.43 12.95
CA PRO A 29 0.63 21.50 11.67
C PRO A 29 1.38 20.83 10.52
N ARG A 30 2.71 20.94 10.48
CA ARG A 30 3.55 20.28 9.44
C ARG A 30 3.53 18.76 9.57
N VAL A 31 3.58 18.26 10.80
CA VAL A 31 3.48 16.80 11.07
C VAL A 31 2.12 16.28 10.59
N THR A 32 1.04 17.00 10.88
CA THR A 32 -0.30 16.64 10.42
C THR A 32 -0.39 16.65 8.89
N GLU A 33 0.18 17.64 8.23
CA GLU A 33 0.23 17.73 6.76
C GLU A 33 0.96 16.53 6.14
N LEU A 34 2.11 16.14 6.71
CA LEU A 34 2.89 14.99 6.25
C LEU A 34 2.14 13.66 6.43
N PHE A 35 1.54 13.43 7.61
CA PHE A 35 0.79 12.20 7.87
C PHE A 35 -0.54 12.13 7.12
N GLU A 36 -1.16 13.25 6.80
CA GLU A 36 -2.35 13.28 5.94
C GLU A 36 -2.00 13.24 4.45
N ALA A 37 -0.71 13.21 4.10
CA ALA A 37 -0.20 13.25 2.72
C ALA A 37 -0.84 14.37 1.89
N ARG A 38 -1.06 15.54 2.52
CA ARG A 38 -1.64 16.72 1.87
C ARG A 38 -0.60 17.39 0.99
N ASN A 39 -1.07 17.96 -0.12
CA ASN A 39 -0.22 18.80 -0.94
C ASN A 39 0.08 20.08 -0.16
N PRO A 40 1.35 20.49 -0.07
CA PRO A 40 1.72 21.75 0.59
C PRO A 40 1.15 22.94 -0.18
N SER A 41 0.97 24.06 0.53
CA SER A 41 0.49 25.33 -0.07
C SER A 41 1.43 25.88 -1.12
N ASN A 42 2.75 25.63 -0.97
CA ASN A 42 3.78 26.02 -1.91
C ASN A 42 4.60 24.79 -2.37
N PRO A 43 4.09 23.97 -3.31
CA PRO A 43 4.81 22.79 -3.79
C PRO A 43 6.03 23.21 -4.63
N ALA A 44 7.18 22.54 -4.44
CA ALA A 44 8.32 22.68 -5.32
C ALA A 44 8.05 21.97 -6.64
N VAL A 45 8.57 22.51 -7.74
CA VAL A 45 8.65 21.78 -9.02
C VAL A 45 9.86 20.89 -8.98
N VAL A 46 9.69 19.60 -9.24
CA VAL A 46 10.75 18.58 -9.12
C VAL A 46 11.04 18.00 -10.50
N SER A 47 12.31 17.67 -10.77
CA SER A 47 12.68 16.97 -12.01
C SER A 47 12.24 15.50 -11.96
N GLU A 48 11.56 15.03 -13.00
CA GLU A 48 11.16 13.61 -13.13
C GLU A 48 12.28 12.74 -13.71
N ILE A 49 13.23 13.35 -14.44
CA ILE A 49 14.28 12.63 -15.15
C ILE A 49 15.67 13.18 -14.76
N ASP A 50 16.67 12.33 -14.95
CA ASP A 50 18.08 12.74 -14.85
C ASP A 50 18.49 13.47 -16.14
N GLY A 51 19.13 14.62 -16.02
CA GLY A 51 19.55 15.34 -17.23
C GLY A 51 20.21 16.68 -16.98
N GLU A 52 20.46 17.39 -18.06
CA GLU A 52 20.99 18.74 -18.09
C GLU A 52 19.87 19.75 -18.21
N VAL A 53 19.94 20.81 -17.41
CA VAL A 53 18.93 21.88 -17.38
C VAL A 53 19.23 22.91 -18.47
N SER A 54 18.21 23.28 -19.24
CA SER A 54 18.22 24.44 -20.12
C SER A 54 17.04 25.37 -19.83
N MET A 55 17.30 26.67 -19.87
CA MET A 55 16.29 27.69 -19.61
C MET A 55 15.52 28.03 -20.87
N GLY A 56 14.22 27.80 -20.84
CA GLY A 56 13.32 28.15 -21.93
C GLY A 56 12.75 29.56 -21.83
N LYS A 57 11.80 29.86 -22.72
CA LYS A 57 11.14 31.18 -22.83
C LYS A 57 10.15 31.38 -21.65
N VAL A 58 10.00 32.64 -21.26
CA VAL A 58 8.95 33.05 -20.33
C VAL A 58 7.63 33.11 -21.08
N LYS A 59 6.63 32.35 -20.62
CA LYS A 59 5.27 32.31 -21.17
C LYS A 59 4.22 32.59 -20.09
N ARG A 60 3.41 33.62 -20.27
CA ARG A 60 2.28 33.93 -19.36
C ARG A 60 2.65 33.99 -17.88
N GLY A 61 3.78 34.59 -17.52
CA GLY A 61 4.21 34.71 -16.12
C GLY A 61 4.88 33.46 -15.54
N ASN A 62 5.12 32.41 -16.35
CA ASN A 62 5.88 31.22 -15.97
C ASN A 62 7.14 31.11 -16.82
N ARG A 63 8.25 30.69 -16.20
CA ARG A 63 9.48 30.34 -16.89
C ARG A 63 9.44 28.85 -17.23
N GLU A 64 9.74 28.53 -18.47
CA GLU A 64 9.91 27.14 -18.92
C GLU A 64 11.33 26.68 -18.57
N ILE A 65 11.45 25.54 -17.88
CA ILE A 65 12.71 24.84 -17.63
C ILE A 65 12.63 23.53 -18.39
N ILE A 66 13.64 23.23 -19.18
CA ILE A 66 13.72 22.01 -19.97
C ILE A 66 14.86 21.18 -19.40
N VAL A 67 14.56 19.94 -19.03
CA VAL A 67 15.57 18.96 -18.61
C VAL A 67 15.72 17.95 -19.75
N THR A 68 16.96 17.82 -20.23
CA THR A 68 17.30 16.90 -21.34
C THR A 68 18.11 15.74 -20.78
N SER A 69 17.59 14.53 -20.89
CA SER A 69 18.30 13.32 -20.49
C SER A 69 19.42 12.98 -21.47
N LYS A 70 20.39 12.18 -21.01
CA LYS A 70 21.45 11.60 -21.87
C LYS A 70 20.89 10.74 -23.01
N THR A 71 19.68 10.22 -22.86
CA THR A 71 18.94 9.43 -23.87
C THR A 71 18.26 10.29 -24.93
N GLY A 72 18.26 11.63 -24.79
CA GLY A 72 17.59 12.57 -25.67
C GLY A 72 16.14 12.86 -25.29
N GLU A 73 15.61 12.26 -24.23
CA GLU A 73 14.27 12.58 -23.70
C GLU A 73 14.29 13.99 -23.11
N GLN A 74 13.27 14.79 -23.43
CA GLN A 74 13.10 16.15 -22.93
C GLN A 74 11.82 16.28 -22.14
N ARG A 75 11.91 16.80 -20.92
CA ARG A 75 10.77 17.17 -20.08
C ARG A 75 10.75 18.67 -19.85
N LYS A 76 9.57 19.26 -19.97
CA LYS A 76 9.34 20.71 -19.85
C LYS A 76 8.57 20.99 -18.57
N TYR A 77 9.13 21.82 -17.73
CA TYR A 77 8.54 22.24 -16.46
C TYR A 77 8.22 23.73 -16.50
N LEU A 78 7.05 24.10 -16.02
CA LEU A 78 6.61 25.49 -15.93
C LEU A 78 6.73 25.96 -14.48
N VAL A 79 7.63 26.87 -14.21
CA VAL A 79 7.87 27.46 -12.90
C VAL A 79 7.35 28.87 -12.89
N SER A 80 6.49 29.23 -11.92
CA SER A 80 6.00 30.61 -11.76
C SER A 80 7.16 31.56 -11.48
N LEU A 81 7.12 32.76 -12.03
CA LEU A 81 8.13 33.81 -11.75
C LEU A 81 8.11 34.26 -10.28
N SER A 82 7.05 33.99 -9.53
CA SER A 82 6.97 34.25 -8.10
C SER A 82 7.85 33.32 -7.26
N LYS A 83 8.27 32.16 -7.83
CA LYS A 83 9.12 31.19 -7.18
C LYS A 83 10.58 31.39 -7.54
N GLN A 84 11.46 31.24 -6.57
CA GLN A 84 12.88 31.26 -6.81
C GLN A 84 13.31 29.96 -7.52
N ILE A 85 14.05 30.07 -8.61
CA ILE A 85 14.62 28.95 -9.34
C ILE A 85 15.94 28.59 -8.66
N LEU A 86 16.12 27.31 -8.32
CA LEU A 86 17.29 26.81 -7.59
C LEU A 86 18.40 26.30 -8.50
N VAL A 87 18.09 26.08 -9.78
CA VAL A 87 19.01 25.53 -10.78
C VAL A 87 19.45 26.60 -11.80
N GLN A 88 20.65 26.43 -12.36
CA GLN A 88 21.20 27.28 -13.39
C GLN A 88 21.21 26.56 -14.73
N GLU A 89 21.50 27.31 -15.79
CA GLU A 89 21.68 26.74 -17.12
C GLU A 89 22.88 25.80 -17.16
N HIS A 90 22.75 24.65 -17.79
CA HIS A 90 23.74 23.57 -17.86
C HIS A 90 24.00 22.84 -16.53
N ASP A 91 23.17 23.03 -15.50
CA ASP A 91 23.29 22.23 -14.29
C ASP A 91 22.87 20.80 -14.56
N ALA A 92 23.63 19.82 -14.05
CA ALA A 92 23.22 18.41 -14.06
C ALA A 92 22.32 18.12 -12.88
N VAL A 93 21.08 17.76 -13.15
CA VAL A 93 20.07 17.40 -12.14
C VAL A 93 19.75 15.91 -12.16
N ARG A 94 19.45 15.37 -11.00
CA ARG A 94 18.94 13.99 -10.87
C ARG A 94 17.44 14.01 -10.69
N ALA A 95 16.80 12.89 -11.04
CA ALA A 95 15.38 12.68 -10.76
C ALA A 95 15.08 12.91 -9.26
N GLY A 96 14.07 13.73 -8.97
CA GLY A 96 13.73 14.14 -7.63
C GLY A 96 14.50 15.34 -7.07
N THR A 97 15.30 16.04 -7.89
CA THR A 97 15.93 17.31 -7.48
C THR A 97 14.94 18.46 -7.64
N PRO A 98 14.74 19.33 -6.63
CA PRO A 98 13.87 20.48 -6.75
C PRO A 98 14.46 21.51 -7.72
N LEU A 99 13.65 21.94 -8.70
CA LEU A 99 14.01 22.99 -9.66
C LEU A 99 13.63 24.38 -9.15
N SER A 100 12.60 24.44 -8.29
CA SER A 100 12.13 25.69 -7.69
C SER A 100 12.11 25.62 -6.18
N ASP A 101 12.05 26.77 -5.54
CA ASP A 101 11.78 26.90 -4.10
C ASP A 101 10.40 26.34 -3.77
N GLY A 102 10.26 25.77 -2.58
CA GLY A 102 9.04 25.17 -2.04
C GLY A 102 9.31 23.85 -1.38
N VAL A 103 8.24 23.18 -0.97
CA VAL A 103 8.27 21.88 -0.30
C VAL A 103 7.96 20.78 -1.30
N ILE A 104 8.78 19.73 -1.31
CA ILE A 104 8.56 18.59 -2.20
C ILE A 104 7.33 17.83 -1.72
N THR A 105 6.41 17.48 -2.62
CA THR A 105 5.25 16.67 -2.26
C THR A 105 5.64 15.21 -2.08
N PRO A 106 5.12 14.52 -1.05
CA PRO A 106 5.41 13.10 -0.87
C PRO A 106 4.99 12.24 -2.08
N ASN A 107 3.91 12.64 -2.76
CA ASN A 107 3.43 11.93 -3.96
C ASN A 107 4.40 12.02 -5.14
N ASP A 108 5.08 13.17 -5.34
CA ASP A 108 6.08 13.32 -6.39
C ASP A 108 7.31 12.46 -6.11
N ILE A 109 7.72 12.38 -4.83
CA ILE A 109 8.81 11.49 -4.42
C ILE A 109 8.42 10.03 -4.70
N LEU A 110 7.17 9.64 -4.41
CA LEU A 110 6.67 8.29 -4.67
C LEU A 110 6.73 7.94 -6.15
N ALA A 111 6.28 8.87 -7.01
CA ALA A 111 6.24 8.66 -8.45
C ALA A 111 7.66 8.60 -9.07
N ILE A 112 8.61 9.38 -8.55
CA ILE A 112 9.94 9.55 -9.14
C ILE A 112 10.97 8.59 -8.52
N LYS A 113 11.05 8.55 -7.18
CA LYS A 113 12.09 7.82 -6.44
C LYS A 113 11.62 6.48 -5.86
N GLY A 114 10.31 6.25 -5.89
CA GLY A 114 9.71 5.02 -5.38
C GLY A 114 9.39 5.01 -3.87
N PRO A 115 8.87 3.87 -3.37
CA PRO A 115 8.30 3.78 -2.03
C PRO A 115 9.31 3.98 -0.89
N THR A 116 10.52 3.44 -1.02
CA THR A 116 11.56 3.54 0.03
C THR A 116 11.96 4.98 0.30
N ALA A 117 12.16 5.77 -0.76
CA ALA A 117 12.55 7.18 -0.63
C ALA A 117 11.48 8.04 0.04
N VAL A 118 10.18 7.72 -0.19
CA VAL A 118 9.07 8.41 0.50
C VAL A 118 9.05 8.08 1.98
N GLN A 119 9.30 6.82 2.35
CA GLN A 119 9.36 6.41 3.75
C GLN A 119 10.45 7.15 4.50
N GLU A 120 11.66 7.17 3.95
CA GLU A 120 12.80 7.93 4.51
C GLU A 120 12.50 9.42 4.60
N TYR A 121 11.92 9.99 3.55
CA TYR A 121 11.57 11.42 3.53
C TYR A 121 10.57 11.78 4.65
N ILE A 122 9.46 11.04 4.78
CA ILE A 122 8.44 11.33 5.79
C ILE A 122 9.02 11.18 7.20
N VAL A 123 9.76 10.10 7.47
CA VAL A 123 10.35 9.86 8.79
C VAL A 123 11.33 10.98 9.15
N ASN A 124 12.23 11.36 8.22
CA ASN A 124 13.21 12.41 8.46
C ASN A 124 12.55 13.79 8.68
N GLU A 125 11.60 14.18 7.82
CA GLU A 125 10.88 15.46 7.96
C GLU A 125 10.10 15.54 9.29
N VAL A 126 9.45 14.46 9.70
CA VAL A 126 8.73 14.44 10.98
C VAL A 126 9.71 14.51 12.16
N GLN A 127 10.81 13.76 12.11
CA GLN A 127 11.85 13.80 13.13
C GLN A 127 12.48 15.18 13.25
N ASP A 128 12.74 15.86 12.14
CA ASP A 128 13.29 17.20 12.15
C ASP A 128 12.37 18.19 12.85
N VAL A 129 11.05 18.11 12.61
CA VAL A 129 10.07 18.95 13.34
C VAL A 129 10.12 18.70 14.84
N TYR A 130 10.13 17.43 15.28
CA TYR A 130 10.20 17.10 16.71
C TYR A 130 11.53 17.48 17.34
N ARG A 131 12.65 17.29 16.65
CA ARG A 131 13.99 17.72 17.12
C ARG A 131 14.07 19.23 17.32
N LEU A 132 13.48 20.01 16.42
CA LEU A 132 13.41 21.48 16.57
C LEU A 132 12.62 21.91 17.82
N GLN A 133 11.68 21.08 18.29
CA GLN A 133 10.94 21.29 19.52
C GLN A 133 11.58 20.66 20.76
N GLY A 134 12.77 20.06 20.61
CA GLY A 134 13.49 19.42 21.72
C GLY A 134 12.93 18.07 22.14
N VAL A 135 11.99 17.50 21.38
CA VAL A 135 11.38 16.21 21.68
C VAL A 135 12.14 15.08 20.96
N LYS A 136 12.50 14.05 21.72
CA LYS A 136 13.14 12.83 21.19
C LYS A 136 12.15 11.69 21.11
N ILE A 137 11.87 11.20 19.92
CA ILE A 137 10.98 10.07 19.65
C ILE A 137 11.76 9.04 18.84
N ASN A 138 11.55 7.75 19.12
CA ASN A 138 12.16 6.68 18.34
C ASN A 138 11.51 6.59 16.95
N ASP A 139 12.32 6.43 15.91
CA ASP A 139 11.90 6.35 14.50
C ASP A 139 10.87 5.24 14.26
N LYS A 140 10.92 4.15 15.02
CA LYS A 140 10.00 3.00 14.90
C LYS A 140 8.53 3.40 15.01
N HIS A 141 8.20 4.41 15.80
CA HIS A 141 6.82 4.89 15.94
C HIS A 141 6.31 5.51 14.64
N PHE A 142 7.16 6.25 13.94
CA PHE A 142 6.82 6.86 12.65
C PHE A 142 6.83 5.83 11.52
N GLU A 143 7.79 4.91 11.53
CA GLU A 143 7.88 3.82 10.56
C GLU A 143 6.61 2.96 10.53
N ILE A 144 6.03 2.64 11.70
CA ILE A 144 4.78 1.90 11.78
C ILE A 144 3.63 2.68 11.13
N ILE A 145 3.54 4.00 11.37
CA ILE A 145 2.51 4.84 10.78
C ILE A 145 2.68 4.91 9.27
N VAL A 146 3.88 5.18 8.78
CA VAL A 146 4.19 5.28 7.35
C VAL A 146 3.92 3.95 6.63
N ARG A 147 4.23 2.82 7.27
CA ARG A 147 3.88 1.49 6.75
C ARG A 147 2.37 1.35 6.51
N GLN A 148 1.53 1.82 7.44
CA GLN A 148 0.08 1.79 7.27
C GLN A 148 -0.40 2.73 6.15
N MET A 149 0.24 3.89 5.99
CA MET A 149 -0.06 4.83 4.89
C MET A 149 0.21 4.24 3.51
N MET A 150 1.15 3.30 3.41
CA MET A 150 1.59 2.66 2.16
C MET A 150 1.08 1.21 2.01
N ARG A 151 0.07 0.84 2.74
CA ARG A 151 -0.49 -0.52 2.73
C ARG A 151 -1.27 -0.85 1.46
N LYS A 152 -1.83 0.14 0.80
CA LYS A 152 -2.72 0.00 -0.35
C LYS A 152 -2.01 0.23 -1.67
N VAL A 153 -2.46 -0.50 -2.70
CA VAL A 153 -2.05 -0.34 -4.09
C VAL A 153 -3.29 -0.07 -4.96
N GLN A 154 -3.11 0.64 -6.04
CA GLN A 154 -4.14 0.87 -7.05
C GLN A 154 -3.86 -0.04 -8.25
N ILE A 155 -4.87 -0.75 -8.70
CA ILE A 155 -4.80 -1.64 -9.85
C ILE A 155 -4.78 -0.78 -11.13
N ASN A 156 -3.79 -1.00 -11.99
CA ASN A 156 -3.72 -0.35 -13.30
C ASN A 156 -4.38 -1.24 -14.36
N ASP A 157 -3.90 -2.48 -14.46
CA ASP A 157 -4.45 -3.49 -15.37
C ASP A 157 -4.77 -4.73 -14.54
N PRO A 158 -6.03 -5.15 -14.47
CA PRO A 158 -6.44 -6.32 -13.70
C PRO A 158 -6.01 -7.64 -14.33
N GLY A 159 -5.61 -7.67 -15.60
CA GLY A 159 -5.29 -8.89 -16.31
C GLY A 159 -6.42 -9.93 -16.22
N ASP A 160 -6.08 -11.16 -15.80
CA ASP A 160 -7.05 -12.25 -15.60
C ASP A 160 -7.43 -12.44 -14.12
N THR A 161 -7.13 -11.47 -13.25
CA THR A 161 -7.50 -11.49 -11.84
C THR A 161 -8.98 -11.10 -11.63
N SER A 162 -9.46 -11.26 -10.41
CA SER A 162 -10.82 -10.84 -10.00
C SER A 162 -10.94 -9.34 -9.72
N PHE A 163 -9.87 -8.56 -9.85
CA PHE A 163 -9.86 -7.15 -9.55
C PHE A 163 -10.49 -6.30 -10.66
N LEU A 164 -10.89 -5.08 -10.29
CA LEU A 164 -11.36 -4.07 -11.23
C LEU A 164 -10.25 -3.04 -11.51
N GLU A 165 -10.32 -2.41 -12.68
CA GLU A 165 -9.45 -1.28 -13.02
C GLU A 165 -9.64 -0.15 -12.01
N GLN A 166 -8.52 0.49 -11.61
CA GLN A 166 -8.47 1.58 -10.62
C GLN A 166 -8.98 1.22 -9.22
N GLU A 167 -9.22 -0.05 -8.93
CA GLU A 167 -9.58 -0.49 -7.60
C GLU A 167 -8.39 -0.32 -6.63
N ILE A 168 -8.70 0.09 -5.39
CA ILE A 168 -7.71 0.23 -4.32
C ILE A 168 -7.77 -1.02 -3.45
N VAL A 169 -6.71 -1.81 -3.49
CA VAL A 169 -6.62 -3.12 -2.82
C VAL A 169 -5.48 -3.12 -1.81
N ASP A 170 -5.54 -4.02 -0.84
CA ASP A 170 -4.43 -4.28 0.08
C ASP A 170 -3.27 -4.94 -0.68
N LYS A 171 -2.04 -4.52 -0.41
CA LYS A 171 -0.83 -5.04 -1.08
C LYS A 171 -0.67 -6.55 -0.89
N LEU A 172 -1.07 -7.09 0.26
CA LEU A 172 -1.03 -8.53 0.52
C LEU A 172 -2.08 -9.27 -0.30
N ASP A 173 -3.33 -8.77 -0.30
CA ASP A 173 -4.42 -9.40 -1.07
C ASP A 173 -4.11 -9.38 -2.59
N PHE A 174 -3.43 -8.32 -3.06
CA PHE A 174 -2.93 -8.23 -4.44
C PHE A 174 -1.87 -9.30 -4.74
N ALA A 175 -0.92 -9.52 -3.82
CA ALA A 175 0.11 -10.54 -3.98
C ALA A 175 -0.51 -11.95 -3.97
N ASP A 176 -1.41 -12.23 -3.02
CA ASP A 176 -2.09 -13.51 -2.89
C ASP A 176 -2.90 -13.87 -4.14
N GLU A 177 -3.61 -12.90 -4.75
CA GLU A 177 -4.38 -13.14 -5.97
C GLU A 177 -3.48 -13.36 -7.20
N ASN A 178 -2.37 -12.62 -7.31
CA ASN A 178 -1.38 -12.86 -8.36
C ASN A 178 -0.72 -14.24 -8.21
N ASP A 179 -0.38 -14.65 -6.98
CA ASP A 179 0.16 -15.98 -6.71
C ASP A 179 -0.86 -17.08 -7.00
N ARG A 180 -2.14 -16.82 -6.73
CA ARG A 180 -3.23 -17.73 -7.08
C ARG A 180 -3.32 -18.00 -8.58
N ILE A 181 -3.03 -17.00 -9.41
CA ILE A 181 -3.10 -17.09 -10.89
C ILE A 181 -1.79 -17.61 -11.47
N TRP A 182 -0.70 -17.47 -10.75
CA TRP A 182 0.64 -17.87 -11.22
C TRP A 182 0.67 -19.30 -11.77
N GLY A 183 1.19 -19.45 -12.98
CA GLY A 183 1.32 -20.75 -13.65
C GLY A 183 0.01 -21.37 -14.15
N LYS A 184 -1.12 -20.68 -14.06
CA LYS A 184 -2.40 -21.13 -14.63
C LYS A 184 -2.56 -20.69 -16.08
N LYS A 185 -3.50 -21.33 -16.76
CA LYS A 185 -3.84 -21.05 -18.15
C LYS A 185 -5.30 -20.59 -18.24
N VAL A 186 -5.57 -19.71 -19.19
CA VAL A 186 -6.92 -19.22 -19.51
C VAL A 186 -7.38 -19.90 -20.81
N VAL A 187 -8.56 -20.44 -20.80
CA VAL A 187 -9.17 -21.09 -21.96
C VAL A 187 -9.62 -20.04 -22.97
N ILE A 188 -9.04 -20.05 -24.17
CA ILE A 188 -9.45 -19.21 -25.29
C ILE A 188 -10.61 -19.86 -26.05
N ASP A 189 -10.45 -21.17 -26.32
CA ASP A 189 -11.41 -21.98 -27.05
C ASP A 189 -11.54 -23.32 -26.35
N ALA A 190 -12.75 -23.62 -25.91
CA ALA A 190 -13.03 -24.86 -25.18
C ALA A 190 -13.02 -26.10 -26.08
N GLY A 191 -13.01 -25.94 -27.43
CA GLY A 191 -13.15 -27.04 -28.34
C GLY A 191 -14.43 -27.86 -28.08
N ASP A 192 -14.28 -29.18 -27.99
CA ASP A 192 -15.39 -30.11 -27.71
C ASP A 192 -15.42 -30.55 -26.22
N SER A 193 -14.77 -29.81 -25.32
CA SER A 193 -14.78 -30.08 -23.89
C SER A 193 -16.12 -29.73 -23.27
N GLN A 194 -16.68 -30.65 -22.46
CA GLN A 194 -17.91 -30.42 -21.67
C GLN A 194 -17.59 -29.82 -20.29
N ASN A 195 -16.34 -29.95 -19.83
CA ASN A 195 -15.93 -29.59 -18.47
C ASN A 195 -15.26 -28.21 -18.37
N LEU A 196 -14.87 -27.61 -19.50
CA LEU A 196 -14.18 -26.34 -19.55
C LEU A 196 -14.96 -25.34 -20.41
N GLN A 197 -14.98 -24.10 -19.94
CA GLN A 197 -15.66 -22.99 -20.63
C GLN A 197 -14.64 -21.93 -21.08
N LYS A 198 -14.99 -21.19 -22.11
CA LYS A 198 -14.20 -20.04 -22.58
C LYS A 198 -14.02 -19.00 -21.46
N GLY A 199 -12.82 -18.52 -21.25
CA GLY A 199 -12.48 -17.56 -20.20
C GLY A 199 -12.19 -18.19 -18.84
N GLN A 200 -12.34 -19.49 -18.67
CA GLN A 200 -12.08 -20.17 -17.40
C GLN A 200 -10.57 -20.31 -17.14
N ILE A 201 -10.16 -20.03 -15.90
CA ILE A 201 -8.78 -20.22 -15.44
C ILE A 201 -8.61 -21.65 -14.96
N VAL A 202 -7.64 -22.35 -15.54
CA VAL A 202 -7.40 -23.77 -15.26
C VAL A 202 -5.93 -24.02 -14.92
N THR A 203 -5.68 -25.04 -14.10
CA THR A 203 -4.32 -25.50 -13.83
C THR A 203 -3.80 -26.31 -15.01
N VAL A 204 -2.49 -26.31 -15.22
CA VAL A 204 -1.82 -27.08 -16.28
C VAL A 204 -2.15 -28.59 -16.18
N ARG A 205 -2.27 -29.10 -14.95
CA ARG A 205 -2.63 -30.50 -14.72
C ARG A 205 -4.03 -30.82 -15.23
N ARG A 206 -5.04 -30.05 -14.82
CA ARG A 206 -6.44 -30.23 -15.25
C ARG A 206 -6.58 -30.12 -16.77
N LEU A 207 -5.87 -29.15 -17.38
CA LEU A 207 -5.84 -29.00 -18.84
C LEU A 207 -5.24 -30.23 -19.55
N ARG A 208 -4.14 -30.77 -19.01
CA ARG A 208 -3.49 -31.95 -19.58
C ARG A 208 -4.38 -33.18 -19.51
N ASP A 209 -5.04 -33.36 -18.36
CA ASP A 209 -5.96 -34.48 -18.15
C ASP A 209 -7.15 -34.39 -19.11
N GLU A 210 -7.76 -33.23 -19.27
CA GLU A 210 -8.87 -32.98 -20.19
C GLU A 210 -8.43 -33.19 -21.66
N ASN A 211 -7.34 -32.56 -22.06
CA ASN A 211 -6.82 -32.74 -23.42
C ASN A 211 -6.43 -34.21 -23.73
N SER A 212 -5.99 -34.97 -22.72
CA SER A 212 -5.72 -36.41 -22.89
C SER A 212 -6.99 -37.21 -23.10
N GLN A 213 -8.08 -36.84 -22.42
CA GLN A 213 -9.40 -37.49 -22.65
C GLN A 213 -9.98 -37.14 -24.02
N LEU A 214 -9.90 -35.87 -24.43
CA LEU A 214 -10.37 -35.39 -25.75
C LEU A 214 -9.56 -36.11 -26.90
N LYS A 215 -8.26 -36.20 -26.72
CA LYS A 215 -7.39 -36.88 -27.69
C LYS A 215 -7.72 -38.37 -27.86
N ARG A 216 -8.11 -39.08 -26.76
CA ARG A 216 -8.55 -40.48 -26.83
C ARG A 216 -9.88 -40.67 -27.56
N LYS A 217 -10.71 -39.59 -27.63
CA LYS A 217 -12.01 -39.57 -28.29
C LYS A 217 -11.98 -38.94 -29.68
N ASP A 218 -10.76 -38.58 -30.19
CA ASP A 218 -10.53 -37.87 -31.46
C ASP A 218 -11.34 -36.55 -31.57
N LEU A 219 -11.53 -35.86 -30.44
CA LEU A 219 -12.22 -34.59 -30.35
C LEU A 219 -11.26 -33.40 -30.41
N ARG A 220 -11.78 -32.16 -30.68
CA ARG A 220 -10.96 -30.95 -30.72
C ARG A 220 -10.40 -30.61 -29.36
N LEU A 221 -9.10 -30.34 -29.32
CA LEU A 221 -8.39 -29.98 -28.11
C LEU A 221 -8.71 -28.53 -27.66
N VAL A 222 -8.61 -28.32 -26.35
CA VAL A 222 -8.76 -27.00 -25.73
C VAL A 222 -7.55 -26.12 -26.05
N LYS A 223 -7.79 -24.91 -26.58
CA LYS A 223 -6.77 -23.90 -26.80
C LYS A 223 -6.70 -22.95 -25.63
N VAL A 224 -5.51 -22.66 -25.15
CA VAL A 224 -5.26 -21.84 -23.96
C VAL A 224 -4.16 -20.82 -24.20
N ARG A 225 -4.18 -19.76 -23.41
CA ARG A 225 -3.05 -18.83 -23.23
C ARG A 225 -2.58 -18.83 -21.78
N ASP A 226 -1.43 -18.28 -21.52
CA ASP A 226 -0.99 -18.03 -20.15
C ASP A 226 -1.88 -16.98 -19.47
N ALA A 227 -2.17 -17.18 -18.21
CA ALA A 227 -2.87 -16.19 -17.41
C ALA A 227 -1.95 -14.99 -17.16
N VAL A 228 -2.50 -13.79 -17.32
CA VAL A 228 -1.81 -12.52 -17.13
C VAL A 228 -2.08 -12.03 -15.71
N ALA A 229 -1.03 -11.78 -14.95
CA ALA A 229 -1.12 -11.21 -13.60
C ALA A 229 -1.55 -9.73 -13.64
N ALA A 230 -2.20 -9.27 -12.58
CA ALA A 230 -2.55 -7.86 -12.44
C ALA A 230 -1.31 -6.99 -12.21
N THR A 231 -1.35 -5.76 -12.73
CA THR A 231 -0.34 -4.73 -12.46
C THR A 231 -0.90 -3.66 -11.54
N SER A 232 -0.07 -3.09 -10.69
CA SER A 232 -0.50 -2.09 -9.72
C SER A 232 0.53 -0.99 -9.54
N THR A 233 0.05 0.17 -9.08
CA THR A 233 0.88 1.31 -8.65
C THR A 233 0.75 1.48 -7.15
N GLN A 234 1.88 1.68 -6.47
CA GLN A 234 1.87 1.99 -5.03
C GLN A 234 1.24 3.36 -4.81
N ILE A 235 0.33 3.47 -3.86
CA ILE A 235 -0.27 4.74 -3.46
C ILE A 235 0.13 5.11 -2.02
N LEU A 236 0.19 6.41 -1.76
CA LEU A 236 0.35 6.96 -0.42
C LEU A 236 -0.99 7.52 0.05
N GLN A 237 -1.48 7.03 1.17
CA GLN A 237 -2.73 7.49 1.78
C GLN A 237 -2.45 8.25 3.06
N GLY A 238 -3.23 9.31 3.33
CA GLY A 238 -3.24 9.95 4.65
C GLY A 238 -3.73 9.01 5.74
N ILE A 239 -3.32 9.24 6.99
CA ILE A 239 -3.68 8.40 8.14
C ILE A 239 -5.18 8.27 8.35
N THR A 240 -5.93 9.36 8.16
CA THR A 240 -7.40 9.35 8.28
C THR A 240 -8.03 8.40 7.26
N ARG A 241 -7.60 8.49 6.00
CA ARG A 241 -8.12 7.62 4.94
C ARG A 241 -7.69 6.16 5.14
N ALA A 242 -6.45 5.94 5.59
CA ALA A 242 -5.95 4.61 5.90
C ALA A 242 -6.73 3.96 7.06
N ALA A 243 -7.11 4.74 8.08
CA ALA A 243 -7.91 4.28 9.21
C ALA A 243 -9.36 3.93 8.82
N LEU A 244 -9.96 4.66 7.87
CA LEU A 244 -11.31 4.39 7.37
C LEU A 244 -11.37 3.20 6.39
N GLN A 245 -10.27 2.91 5.69
CA GLN A 245 -10.17 1.84 4.70
C GLN A 245 -9.52 0.55 5.25
N THR A 246 -9.65 0.32 6.54
CA THR A 246 -9.20 -0.94 7.17
C THR A 246 -10.10 -2.13 6.76
N LYS A 247 -9.58 -3.36 6.91
CA LYS A 247 -10.36 -4.58 6.65
C LYS A 247 -11.58 -4.69 7.57
N SER A 248 -11.44 -4.25 8.83
CA SER A 248 -12.51 -4.22 9.81
C SER A 248 -13.38 -2.98 9.63
N PHE A 249 -14.64 -3.17 9.28
CA PHE A 249 -15.60 -2.05 9.21
C PHE A 249 -16.01 -1.56 10.61
N MET A 250 -15.97 -2.40 11.63
CA MET A 250 -16.26 -1.99 13.01
C MET A 250 -15.21 -1.01 13.54
N SER A 251 -13.93 -1.29 13.28
CA SER A 251 -12.83 -0.39 13.64
C SER A 251 -12.95 0.95 12.91
N ALA A 252 -13.27 0.93 11.62
CA ALA A 252 -13.48 2.14 10.83
C ALA A 252 -14.67 2.96 11.34
N ALA A 253 -15.82 2.31 11.61
CA ALA A 253 -17.03 2.94 12.11
C ALA A 253 -16.84 3.60 13.49
N SER A 254 -16.00 3.02 14.34
CA SER A 254 -15.68 3.59 15.66
C SER A 254 -14.80 4.85 15.61
N PHE A 255 -14.17 5.11 14.46
CA PHE A 255 -13.26 6.24 14.30
C PHE A 255 -13.99 7.48 13.78
N GLN A 256 -14.58 7.43 12.60
CA GLN A 256 -15.33 8.52 11.98
C GLN A 256 -16.40 7.99 11.02
N GLU A 257 -17.35 8.84 10.63
CA GLU A 257 -18.38 8.55 9.61
C GLU A 257 -19.16 7.25 9.89
N THR A 258 -19.52 7.00 11.14
CA THR A 258 -20.13 5.74 11.62
C THR A 258 -21.28 5.26 10.75
N THR A 259 -22.25 6.12 10.46
CA THR A 259 -23.44 5.76 9.66
C THR A 259 -23.09 5.41 8.23
N LYS A 260 -22.17 6.14 7.61
CA LYS A 260 -21.73 5.88 6.23
C LYS A 260 -21.01 4.56 6.12
N VAL A 261 -20.05 4.31 7.02
CA VAL A 261 -19.27 3.06 7.04
C VAL A 261 -20.16 1.85 7.27
N LEU A 262 -21.10 1.93 8.23
CA LEU A 262 -22.04 0.84 8.50
C LEU A 262 -23.00 0.58 7.32
N ASN A 263 -23.50 1.64 6.68
CA ASN A 263 -24.35 1.50 5.49
C ASN A 263 -23.59 0.83 4.34
N GLU A 264 -22.36 1.26 4.05
CA GLU A 264 -21.53 0.63 3.01
C GLU A 264 -21.21 -0.82 3.34
N ALA A 265 -20.94 -1.14 4.59
CA ALA A 265 -20.67 -2.50 5.03
C ALA A 265 -21.91 -3.40 4.87
N ALA A 266 -23.09 -2.87 5.21
CA ALA A 266 -24.36 -3.59 5.05
C ALA A 266 -24.71 -3.85 3.58
N ILE A 267 -24.56 -2.82 2.71
CA ILE A 267 -24.84 -2.96 1.26
C ILE A 267 -23.90 -3.99 0.62
N ARG A 268 -22.62 -4.00 1.03
CA ARG A 268 -21.62 -4.94 0.49
C ARG A 268 -21.63 -6.31 1.17
N GLY A 269 -22.42 -6.52 2.20
CA GLY A 269 -22.45 -7.77 2.97
C GLY A 269 -21.09 -8.10 3.61
N LYS A 270 -20.34 -7.08 4.07
CA LYS A 270 -19.01 -7.29 4.67
C LYS A 270 -19.12 -8.10 5.97
N VAL A 271 -18.18 -9.03 6.14
CA VAL A 271 -18.02 -9.79 7.39
C VAL A 271 -16.74 -9.35 8.07
N ASP A 272 -16.83 -8.99 9.35
CA ASP A 272 -15.66 -8.65 10.17
C ASP A 272 -15.15 -9.92 10.87
N LYS A 273 -13.86 -10.21 10.70
CA LYS A 273 -13.23 -11.41 11.27
C LYS A 273 -12.82 -11.25 12.73
N LEU A 274 -13.00 -10.06 13.32
CA LEU A 274 -12.63 -9.73 14.69
C LEU A 274 -11.16 -10.06 15.03
N GLU A 275 -10.25 -9.74 14.11
CA GLU A 275 -8.82 -10.00 14.26
C GLU A 275 -8.11 -8.89 15.05
N GLY A 276 -8.67 -7.68 15.08
CA GLY A 276 -8.09 -6.51 15.77
C GLY A 276 -8.53 -6.39 17.23
N MET A 277 -7.93 -5.47 17.95
CA MET A 277 -8.27 -5.21 19.34
C MET A 277 -9.58 -4.42 19.47
N LYS A 278 -9.78 -3.37 18.65
CA LYS A 278 -10.95 -2.49 18.72
C LYS A 278 -12.26 -3.26 18.54
N GLU A 279 -12.32 -4.13 17.56
CA GLU A 279 -13.50 -4.92 17.21
C GLU A 279 -13.93 -5.82 18.36
N ASN A 280 -12.95 -6.50 18.97
CA ASN A 280 -13.21 -7.39 20.11
C ASN A 280 -13.68 -6.61 21.34
N VAL A 281 -13.07 -5.45 21.61
CA VAL A 281 -13.50 -4.58 22.72
C VAL A 281 -14.94 -4.07 22.51
N ILE A 282 -15.29 -3.67 21.30
CA ILE A 282 -16.65 -3.20 20.97
C ILE A 282 -17.68 -4.32 21.16
N CYS A 283 -17.33 -5.56 20.76
CA CYS A 283 -18.20 -6.73 20.93
C CYS A 283 -18.21 -7.30 22.36
N GLY A 284 -17.37 -6.80 23.26
CA GLY A 284 -17.24 -7.35 24.62
C GLY A 284 -16.47 -8.66 24.69
N HIS A 285 -15.71 -8.99 23.65
CA HIS A 285 -14.84 -10.16 23.66
C HIS A 285 -13.46 -9.84 24.27
N LEU A 286 -12.74 -10.87 24.70
CA LEU A 286 -11.34 -10.71 25.07
C LEU A 286 -10.51 -10.28 23.87
N ILE A 287 -9.52 -9.41 24.12
CA ILE A 287 -8.59 -8.97 23.06
C ILE A 287 -7.78 -10.17 22.56
N PRO A 288 -7.40 -10.22 21.26
CA PRO A 288 -6.63 -11.35 20.71
C PRO A 288 -5.14 -11.26 21.10
N ALA A 289 -4.89 -11.21 22.41
CA ALA A 289 -3.55 -11.15 23.01
C ALA A 289 -3.58 -11.82 24.40
N GLY A 290 -2.48 -12.46 24.78
CA GLY A 290 -2.36 -13.17 26.05
C GLY A 290 -3.42 -14.28 26.17
N THR A 291 -4.19 -14.28 27.27
CA THR A 291 -5.23 -15.29 27.55
C THR A 291 -6.43 -15.24 26.61
N GLY A 292 -6.60 -14.16 25.83
CA GLY A 292 -7.67 -14.02 24.82
C GLY A 292 -7.32 -14.60 23.45
N LEU A 293 -6.15 -15.19 23.26
CA LEU A 293 -5.81 -15.90 22.05
C LEU A 293 -6.64 -17.18 21.93
N ARG A 294 -7.21 -17.44 20.76
CA ARG A 294 -8.05 -18.65 20.50
C ARG A 294 -7.32 -19.97 20.80
N GLU A 295 -5.99 -19.97 20.75
CA GLU A 295 -5.16 -21.12 21.08
C GLU A 295 -5.29 -21.49 22.57
N PHE A 296 -5.50 -20.50 23.45
CA PHE A 296 -5.63 -20.71 24.89
C PHE A 296 -7.06 -20.98 25.35
N ASP A 297 -8.06 -20.75 24.49
CA ASP A 297 -9.47 -21.00 24.80
C ASP A 297 -9.77 -22.49 25.18
N LYS A 298 -8.93 -23.38 24.65
CA LYS A 298 -9.01 -24.83 24.90
C LYS A 298 -8.05 -25.32 25.99
N LEU A 299 -7.23 -24.43 26.55
CA LEU A 299 -6.28 -24.76 27.60
C LEU A 299 -6.97 -24.75 28.96
N ILE A 300 -7.10 -25.93 29.53
CA ILE A 300 -7.59 -26.10 30.90
C ILE A 300 -6.36 -26.20 31.78
N VAL A 301 -6.14 -25.18 32.61
CA VAL A 301 -5.08 -25.20 33.64
C VAL A 301 -5.67 -25.84 34.90
N GLY A 302 -5.26 -27.04 35.16
CA GLY A 302 -5.73 -27.79 36.33
C GLY A 302 -4.81 -28.95 36.67
N SER A 303 -5.10 -29.64 37.77
CA SER A 303 -4.40 -30.87 38.11
C SER A 303 -4.80 -32.00 37.14
N LYS A 304 -3.91 -33.01 36.99
CA LYS A 304 -4.20 -34.20 36.17
C LYS A 304 -5.47 -34.92 36.62
N GLU A 305 -5.80 -34.82 37.90
CA GLU A 305 -7.02 -35.42 38.50
C GLU A 305 -8.28 -34.66 38.07
N GLU A 306 -8.24 -33.33 38.06
CA GLU A 306 -9.33 -32.49 37.58
C GLU A 306 -9.58 -32.70 36.07
N TYR A 307 -8.53 -32.80 35.26
CA TYR A 307 -8.64 -33.11 33.85
C TYR A 307 -9.31 -34.47 33.64
N ASN A 308 -8.93 -35.49 34.36
CA ASN A 308 -9.55 -36.81 34.27
C ASN A 308 -11.03 -36.80 34.69
N ARG A 309 -11.40 -36.02 35.70
CA ARG A 309 -12.80 -35.82 36.12
C ARG A 309 -13.61 -35.13 35.04
N ILE A 310 -13.09 -34.09 34.40
CA ILE A 310 -13.75 -33.38 33.31
C ILE A 310 -13.93 -34.31 32.11
N GLN A 311 -12.93 -35.10 31.76
CA GLN A 311 -13.02 -36.10 30.69
C GLN A 311 -14.06 -37.19 30.99
N ALA A 312 -14.10 -37.69 32.22
CA ALA A 312 -15.09 -38.69 32.65
C ALA A 312 -16.53 -38.12 32.55
N ASN A 313 -16.72 -36.88 33.03
CA ASN A 313 -18.03 -36.22 32.90
C ASN A 313 -18.45 -35.95 31.46
N ARG A 314 -17.52 -35.60 30.56
CA ARG A 314 -17.82 -35.45 29.15
C ARG A 314 -18.24 -36.77 28.47
N LYS A 315 -17.59 -37.87 28.82
CA LYS A 315 -17.97 -39.19 28.29
C LYS A 315 -19.36 -39.58 28.78
N ASN A 316 -19.67 -39.39 30.05
CA ASN A 316 -20.99 -39.67 30.57
C ASN A 316 -22.10 -38.83 29.91
N VAL A 317 -21.83 -37.53 29.61
CA VAL A 317 -22.80 -36.68 28.91
C VAL A 317 -23.06 -37.15 27.47
N ILE A 318 -22.02 -37.65 26.78
CA ILE A 318 -22.17 -38.20 25.43
C ILE A 318 -22.94 -39.51 25.46
N GLU A 319 -22.66 -40.42 26.39
CA GLU A 319 -23.39 -41.65 26.56
C GLU A 319 -24.87 -41.39 26.87
N TYR A 320 -25.20 -40.44 27.77
CA TYR A 320 -26.60 -40.05 28.04
C TYR A 320 -27.29 -39.42 26.81
N SER A 321 -26.60 -38.70 25.97
CA SER A 321 -27.16 -38.12 24.74
C SER A 321 -27.41 -39.19 23.67
N GLU A 322 -26.58 -40.21 23.58
CA GLU A 322 -26.77 -41.32 22.64
C GLU A 322 -27.90 -42.28 23.11
N GLU A 323 -28.06 -42.53 24.41
CA GLU A 323 -29.16 -43.33 24.96
C GLU A 323 -30.51 -42.61 24.83
N THR A 324 -30.57 -41.29 24.91
CA THR A 324 -31.81 -40.52 24.72
C THR A 324 -32.25 -40.50 23.26
N VAL A 325 -31.32 -40.47 22.30
CA VAL A 325 -31.64 -40.52 20.87
C VAL A 325 -32.09 -41.93 20.42
N SER A 326 -31.55 -42.99 21.01
CA SER A 326 -31.97 -44.36 20.70
C SER A 326 -33.30 -44.77 21.29
N ASN A 327 -33.83 -44.06 22.30
CA ASN A 327 -35.13 -44.30 22.91
C ASN A 327 -36.26 -43.47 22.31
N GLU A 328 -35.99 -42.56 21.35
CA GLU A 328 -37.02 -41.82 20.59
C GLU A 328 -37.27 -42.41 19.19
N GLU A 329 -36.54 -43.45 18.78
CA GLU A 329 -36.74 -44.15 17.49
C GLU A 329 -37.45 -45.52 17.62
N ASP A 330 -37.91 -45.96 18.82
CA ASP A 330 -38.79 -47.10 19.03
C ASP A 330 -40.21 -46.58 19.45
#